data_fbf6cc7487279d7b94eec04bd91dad5b
#
_entry.id   fbf6cc7487279d7b94eec04bd91dad5b
#
_cell.length_a   1.000
_cell.length_b   1.000
_cell.length_c   1.000
_cell.angle_alpha   90.00
_cell.angle_beta   90.00
_cell.angle_gamma   90.00
#
_symmetry.space_group_name_H-M   'P 1'
#
loop_
_entity.id
_entity.type
_entity.pdbx_description
1 polymer ?
#
loop_
_entity_poly.entity_id
_entity_poly.type
_entity_poly.pdbx_seq_one_letter_code
_entity_poly.pdbx_strand_id
1 'polypeptide(L)'
;MRVNLQPAYVLHSRPYRDTSALLEVFTAEYGRISLVARGTRRQTRRGSKAALLQPFSPLLLSFSGRMELKTLSATEPVRGMSTLRGERLFSGLYMNELLVRLLHRNDAHPELFAAYDSALKALAGNDVVDTVLRGFEITLLDELGYGLNLSLDGASGEPVDETLRYRYDPDCGLVSSGDATDCSGTYRVSDL
;
A
#
# COMPACT_ATOMS: atom_id res chain seq x y z
N MET A 1 1.40 24.10 -9.89
CA MET A 1 0.34 23.11 -9.68
C MET A 1 -0.29 23.37 -8.32
N ARG A 2 -1.61 23.38 -8.23
CA ARG A 2 -2.38 23.46 -7.00
C ARG A 2 -3.46 22.37 -7.05
N VAL A 3 -3.55 21.57 -6.03
CA VAL A 3 -4.50 20.46 -5.89
C VAL A 3 -5.34 20.71 -4.65
N ASN A 4 -6.63 20.46 -4.73
CA ASN A 4 -7.56 20.66 -3.63
C ASN A 4 -8.26 19.34 -3.30
N LEU A 5 -8.43 19.06 -2.00
CA LEU A 5 -9.23 17.98 -1.45
C LEU A 5 -8.95 16.59 -2.06
N GLN A 6 -7.69 16.28 -2.27
CA GLN A 6 -7.26 15.00 -2.80
C GLN A 6 -7.34 13.90 -1.73
N PRO A 7 -8.04 12.78 -1.99
CA PRO A 7 -8.01 11.61 -1.11
C PRO A 7 -6.58 11.10 -0.90
N ALA A 8 -6.22 10.87 0.35
CA ALA A 8 -4.84 10.55 0.69
C ALA A 8 -4.69 9.85 2.04
N TYR A 9 -3.58 9.13 2.19
CA TYR A 9 -3.09 8.55 3.43
C TYR A 9 -1.66 8.99 3.70
N VAL A 10 -1.35 9.31 4.95
CA VAL A 10 0.04 9.51 5.38
C VAL A 10 0.67 8.13 5.58
N LEU A 11 1.72 7.83 4.83
CA LEU A 11 2.50 6.60 4.96
C LEU A 11 3.57 6.74 6.03
N HIS A 12 4.28 7.86 6.02
CA HIS A 12 5.35 8.15 6.96
C HIS A 12 5.43 9.65 7.26
N SER A 13 5.78 9.98 8.50
CA SER A 13 5.97 11.37 8.96
C SER A 13 7.26 11.48 9.75
N ARG A 14 8.09 12.49 9.44
CA ARG A 14 9.30 12.78 10.18
C ARG A 14 9.44 14.27 10.48
N PRO A 15 10.08 14.66 11.60
CA PRO A 15 10.39 16.05 11.87
C PRO A 15 11.19 16.68 10.73
N TYR A 16 10.83 17.92 10.38
CA TYR A 16 11.52 18.70 9.35
C TYR A 16 11.61 20.16 9.79
N ARG A 17 12.84 20.69 9.94
CA ARG A 17 13.11 22.01 10.52
C ARG A 17 12.43 22.16 11.90
N ASP A 18 12.32 23.37 12.42
CA ASP A 18 11.91 23.63 13.81
C ASP A 18 10.44 23.26 14.09
N THR A 19 9.53 23.57 13.19
CA THR A 19 8.07 23.45 13.43
C THR A 19 7.33 22.64 12.38
N SER A 20 8.03 22.11 11.36
CA SER A 20 7.43 21.41 10.22
C SER A 20 7.59 19.89 10.34
N ALA A 21 6.81 19.15 9.55
CA ALA A 21 7.01 17.74 9.29
C ALA A 21 7.18 17.50 7.79
N LEU A 22 8.00 16.52 7.43
CA LEU A 22 8.07 15.95 6.11
C LEU A 22 7.21 14.70 6.09
N LEU A 23 6.28 14.64 5.16
CA LEU A 23 5.32 13.56 5.00
C LEU A 23 5.60 12.82 3.70
N GLU A 24 5.62 11.51 3.74
CA GLU A 24 5.38 10.67 2.57
C GLU A 24 3.90 10.30 2.56
N VAL A 25 3.22 10.58 1.46
CA VAL A 25 1.76 10.49 1.34
C VAL A 25 1.42 9.67 0.10
N PHE A 26 0.47 8.76 0.22
CA PHE A 26 -0.14 8.07 -0.91
C PHE A 26 -1.47 8.74 -1.25
N THR A 27 -1.65 9.11 -2.48
CA THR A 27 -2.82 9.84 -3.00
C THR A 27 -3.47 9.07 -4.14
N ALA A 28 -4.78 9.21 -4.31
CA ALA A 28 -5.53 8.48 -5.32
C ALA A 28 -5.10 8.84 -6.76
N GLU A 29 -4.88 10.14 -7.05
CA GLU A 29 -4.64 10.61 -8.43
C GLU A 29 -3.18 11.03 -8.71
N TYR A 30 -2.35 11.17 -7.67
CA TYR A 30 -0.97 11.66 -7.82
C TYR A 30 0.05 10.65 -7.28
N GLY A 31 -0.38 9.44 -6.92
CA GLY A 31 0.47 8.40 -6.38
C GLY A 31 1.18 8.81 -5.09
N ARG A 32 2.40 8.32 -4.91
CA ARG A 32 3.24 8.66 -3.76
C ARG A 32 3.91 10.01 -3.94
N ILE A 33 3.70 10.95 -3.02
CA ILE A 33 4.25 12.30 -3.03
C ILE A 33 4.86 12.68 -1.68
N SER A 34 5.83 13.61 -1.71
CA SER A 34 6.43 14.18 -0.51
C SER A 34 5.86 15.57 -0.24
N LEU A 35 5.39 15.81 0.99
CA LEU A 35 4.80 17.09 1.40
C LEU A 35 5.52 17.68 2.61
N VAL A 36 5.72 18.99 2.62
CA VAL A 36 6.07 19.73 3.84
C VAL A 36 4.80 20.26 4.49
N ALA A 37 4.53 19.79 5.71
CA ALA A 37 3.47 20.31 6.56
C ALA A 37 4.05 21.31 7.56
N ARG A 38 3.73 22.59 7.40
CA ARG A 38 4.25 23.66 8.28
C ARG A 38 3.41 23.78 9.57
N GLY A 39 4.08 24.10 10.67
CA GLY A 39 3.42 24.38 11.95
C GLY A 39 2.77 23.16 12.60
N THR A 40 3.22 21.96 12.31
CA THR A 40 2.67 20.71 12.87
C THR A 40 2.89 20.56 14.37
N ARG A 41 3.95 21.16 14.91
CA ARG A 41 4.27 21.13 16.35
C ARG A 41 3.56 22.20 17.19
N ARG A 42 2.84 23.13 16.54
CA ARG A 42 2.07 24.13 17.29
C ARG A 42 0.77 23.53 17.77
N GLN A 43 0.56 23.52 19.08
CA GLN A 43 -0.75 23.25 19.68
C GLN A 43 -1.69 24.43 19.39
N THR A 44 -2.87 24.13 18.84
CA THR A 44 -3.94 25.09 18.65
C THR A 44 -5.13 24.70 19.52
N ARG A 45 -6.07 25.63 19.77
CA ARG A 45 -7.33 25.33 20.49
C ARG A 45 -8.17 24.22 19.82
N ARG A 46 -7.91 23.91 18.54
CA ARG A 46 -8.59 22.85 17.76
C ARG A 46 -7.78 21.53 17.71
N GLY A 47 -6.76 21.39 18.54
CA GLY A 47 -5.88 20.23 18.53
C GLY A 47 -4.57 20.45 17.74
N SER A 48 -3.68 19.49 17.77
CA SER A 48 -2.41 19.52 17.03
C SER A 48 -2.64 19.05 15.59
N LYS A 49 -2.09 19.78 14.61
CA LYS A 49 -2.04 19.28 13.22
C LYS A 49 -1.31 17.94 13.12
N ALA A 50 -0.34 17.69 14.00
CA ALA A 50 0.35 16.41 14.04
C ALA A 50 -0.58 15.24 14.37
N ALA A 51 -1.62 15.47 15.18
CA ALA A 51 -2.61 14.41 15.50
C ALA A 51 -3.49 14.02 14.30
N LEU A 52 -3.72 14.95 13.35
CA LEU A 52 -4.44 14.65 12.11
C LEU A 52 -3.58 13.93 11.07
N LEU A 53 -2.27 14.16 11.10
CA LEU A 53 -1.33 13.64 10.10
C LEU A 53 -0.70 12.32 10.56
N GLN A 54 -1.52 11.47 11.17
CA GLN A 54 -1.11 10.11 11.56
C GLN A 54 -1.37 9.11 10.43
N PRO A 55 -0.56 8.04 10.33
CA PRO A 55 -0.83 6.93 9.43
C PRO A 55 -2.23 6.33 9.61
N PHE A 56 -2.73 5.67 8.58
CA PHE A 56 -3.99 4.89 8.55
C PHE A 56 -5.27 5.72 8.66
N SER A 57 -5.17 7.03 8.74
CA SER A 57 -6.33 7.92 8.76
C SER A 57 -6.62 8.44 7.37
N PRO A 58 -7.83 8.23 6.81
CA PRO A 58 -8.20 8.80 5.53
C PRO A 58 -8.33 10.32 5.64
N LEU A 59 -7.70 11.03 4.71
CA LEU A 59 -7.62 12.48 4.69
C LEU A 59 -7.99 13.02 3.30
N LEU A 60 -8.51 14.25 3.27
CA LEU A 60 -8.52 15.08 2.08
C LEU A 60 -7.42 16.12 2.22
N LEU A 61 -6.43 16.06 1.34
CA LEU A 61 -5.28 16.95 1.37
C LEU A 61 -5.33 17.95 0.23
N SER A 62 -5.04 19.22 0.56
CA SER A 62 -4.78 20.24 -0.44
C SER A 62 -3.30 20.61 -0.40
N PHE A 63 -2.65 20.68 -1.55
CA PHE A 63 -1.23 20.96 -1.64
C PHE A 63 -0.87 21.76 -2.88
N SER A 64 0.31 22.38 -2.87
CA SER A 64 0.81 23.15 -4.00
C SER A 64 2.32 23.02 -4.12
N GLY A 65 2.83 23.22 -5.33
CA GLY A 65 4.25 23.19 -5.65
C GLY A 65 4.50 22.66 -7.06
N ARG A 66 5.66 23.00 -7.63
CA ARG A 66 6.13 22.49 -8.93
C ARG A 66 7.27 21.49 -8.76
N MET A 67 7.98 21.59 -7.64
CA MET A 67 9.10 20.71 -7.30
C MET A 67 8.59 19.37 -6.74
N GLU A 68 9.49 18.41 -6.66
CA GLU A 68 9.21 17.09 -6.04
C GLU A 68 8.64 17.23 -4.62
N LEU A 69 9.24 18.09 -3.81
CA LEU A 69 8.76 18.43 -2.48
C LEU A 69 7.71 19.54 -2.56
N LYS A 70 6.43 19.17 -2.32
CA LYS A 70 5.29 20.08 -2.37
C LYS A 70 4.95 20.61 -0.96
N THR A 71 4.15 21.64 -0.87
CA THR A 71 3.70 22.23 0.40
C THR A 71 2.25 21.89 0.67
N LEU A 72 1.97 21.29 1.84
CA LEU A 72 0.62 21.03 2.33
C LEU A 72 -0.04 22.36 2.71
N SER A 73 -1.20 22.67 2.11
CA SER A 73 -1.97 23.89 2.37
C SER A 73 -3.17 23.67 3.29
N ALA A 74 -3.89 22.55 3.13
CA ALA A 74 -5.03 22.19 3.99
C ALA A 74 -5.10 20.67 4.22
N THR A 75 -5.73 20.28 5.32
CA THR A 75 -5.98 18.90 5.71
C THR A 75 -7.37 18.82 6.32
N GLU A 76 -8.20 17.94 5.77
CA GLU A 76 -9.53 17.65 6.27
C GLU A 76 -9.64 16.16 6.61
N PRO A 77 -10.04 15.79 7.84
CA PRO A 77 -10.24 14.40 8.20
C PRO A 77 -11.51 13.85 7.52
N VAL A 78 -11.42 12.65 6.97
CA VAL A 78 -12.59 11.89 6.52
C VAL A 78 -13.10 11.06 7.71
N ARG A 79 -14.41 10.97 7.90
CA ARG A 79 -15.01 10.15 8.96
C ARG A 79 -14.74 8.66 8.67
N GLY A 80 -14.58 7.87 9.72
CA GLY A 80 -14.33 6.43 9.61
C GLY A 80 -12.89 6.06 9.95
N MET A 81 -12.22 6.84 10.80
CA MET A 81 -10.86 6.54 11.27
C MET A 81 -10.84 5.24 12.04
N SER A 82 -10.09 4.28 11.54
CA SER A 82 -9.87 2.98 12.17
C SER A 82 -8.56 3.00 12.93
N THR A 83 -8.62 2.70 14.23
CA THR A 83 -7.42 2.60 15.05
C THR A 83 -6.89 1.17 15.01
N LEU A 84 -5.81 0.96 14.29
CA LEU A 84 -5.11 -0.33 14.31
C LEU A 84 -4.33 -0.51 15.61
N ARG A 85 -4.31 -1.73 16.17
CA ARG A 85 -3.61 -2.07 17.41
C ARG A 85 -2.94 -3.44 17.29
N GLY A 86 -1.90 -3.67 18.10
CA GLY A 86 -1.18 -4.96 18.16
C GLY A 86 -0.65 -5.37 16.78
N GLU A 87 -0.84 -6.62 16.42
CA GLU A 87 -0.42 -7.21 15.14
C GLU A 87 -0.94 -6.43 13.94
N ARG A 88 -2.21 -5.99 13.95
CA ARG A 88 -2.83 -5.22 12.87
C ARG A 88 -2.17 -3.86 12.63
N LEU A 89 -1.63 -3.25 13.69
CA LEU A 89 -0.83 -2.03 13.58
C LEU A 89 0.48 -2.31 12.84
N PHE A 90 1.18 -3.40 13.18
CA PHE A 90 2.42 -3.78 12.48
C PHE A 90 2.16 -4.15 11.02
N SER A 91 1.05 -4.83 10.75
CA SER A 91 0.60 -5.14 9.39
C SER A 91 0.35 -3.89 8.55
N GLY A 92 -0.31 -2.88 9.11
CA GLY A 92 -0.48 -1.58 8.44
C GLY A 92 0.84 -0.86 8.20
N LEU A 93 1.77 -0.88 9.16
CA LEU A 93 3.11 -0.32 9.00
C LEU A 93 3.92 -1.04 7.92
N TYR A 94 3.80 -2.35 7.83
CA TYR A 94 4.39 -3.16 6.78
C TYR A 94 3.87 -2.75 5.39
N MET A 95 2.54 -2.62 5.22
CA MET A 95 1.94 -2.13 3.98
C MET A 95 2.47 -0.73 3.61
N ASN A 96 2.59 0.18 4.59
CA ASN A 96 3.17 1.49 4.37
C ASN A 96 4.62 1.41 3.88
N GLU A 97 5.41 0.52 4.47
CA GLU A 97 6.81 0.33 4.07
C GLU A 97 6.92 -0.19 2.64
N LEU A 98 6.08 -1.15 2.24
CA LEU A 98 6.01 -1.64 0.86
C LEU A 98 5.72 -0.50 -0.12
N LEU A 99 4.68 0.32 0.14
CA LEU A 99 4.33 1.47 -0.70
C LEU A 99 5.47 2.49 -0.79
N VAL A 100 6.14 2.77 0.34
CA VAL A 100 7.27 3.73 0.35
C VAL A 100 8.48 3.21 -0.42
N ARG A 101 8.75 1.91 -0.38
CA ARG A 101 9.92 1.31 -1.03
C ARG A 101 9.71 1.03 -2.51
N LEU A 102 8.52 0.57 -2.89
CA LEU A 102 8.26 0.01 -4.21
C LEU A 102 7.62 1.01 -5.19
N LEU A 103 6.77 1.94 -4.71
CA LEU A 103 6.14 2.90 -5.62
C LEU A 103 7.12 3.99 -6.07
N HIS A 104 7.08 4.31 -7.34
CA HIS A 104 7.69 5.52 -7.85
C HIS A 104 6.94 6.78 -7.40
N ARG A 105 7.64 7.89 -7.29
CA ARG A 105 7.02 9.17 -6.92
C ARG A 105 6.25 9.77 -8.08
N ASN A 106 5.10 10.39 -7.76
CA ASN A 106 4.22 11.04 -8.71
C ASN A 106 3.67 10.12 -9.81
N ASP A 107 3.65 8.82 -9.53
CA ASP A 107 3.04 7.79 -10.37
C ASP A 107 1.73 7.33 -9.74
N ALA A 108 0.62 7.52 -10.46
CA ALA A 108 -0.72 7.28 -9.94
C ALA A 108 -1.12 5.81 -10.09
N HIS A 109 -1.57 5.21 -9.00
CA HIS A 109 -2.07 3.84 -8.92
C HIS A 109 -3.45 3.86 -8.23
N PRO A 110 -4.54 4.25 -8.92
CA PRO A 110 -5.85 4.42 -8.28
C PRO A 110 -6.42 3.10 -7.77
N GLU A 111 -6.19 1.98 -8.47
CA GLU A 111 -6.66 0.66 -8.05
C GLU A 111 -5.91 0.19 -6.80
N LEU A 112 -4.61 0.38 -6.73
CA LEU A 112 -3.82 0.10 -5.54
C LEU A 112 -4.21 1.01 -4.36
N PHE A 113 -4.57 2.28 -4.62
CA PHE A 113 -5.09 3.17 -3.58
C PHE A 113 -6.40 2.63 -2.99
N ALA A 114 -7.31 2.15 -3.82
CA ALA A 114 -8.56 1.52 -3.38
C ALA A 114 -8.32 0.21 -2.61
N ALA A 115 -7.37 -0.61 -3.07
CA ALA A 115 -6.96 -1.84 -2.38
C ALA A 115 -6.36 -1.55 -1.00
N TYR A 116 -5.50 -0.54 -0.89
CA TYR A 116 -4.93 -0.09 0.38
C TYR A 116 -6.00 0.41 1.36
N ASP A 117 -6.95 1.23 0.90
CA ASP A 117 -8.09 1.70 1.71
C ASP A 117 -8.93 0.52 2.22
N SER A 118 -9.22 -0.44 1.34
CA SER A 118 -9.98 -1.66 1.68
C SER A 118 -9.23 -2.54 2.68
N ALA A 119 -7.93 -2.75 2.48
CA ALA A 119 -7.09 -3.52 3.39
C ALA A 119 -7.01 -2.88 4.79
N LEU A 120 -6.89 -1.56 4.90
CA LEU A 120 -6.93 -0.86 6.18
C LEU A 120 -8.26 -1.04 6.91
N LYS A 121 -9.40 -1.01 6.18
CA LYS A 121 -10.73 -1.27 6.73
C LYS A 121 -10.87 -2.71 7.22
N ALA A 122 -10.38 -3.68 6.45
CA ALA A 122 -10.35 -5.09 6.82
C ALA A 122 -9.47 -5.34 8.05
N LEU A 123 -8.27 -4.74 8.11
CA LEU A 123 -7.40 -4.78 9.30
C LEU A 123 -8.04 -4.13 10.53
N ALA A 124 -8.90 -3.16 10.38
CA ALA A 124 -9.63 -2.56 11.49
C ALA A 124 -10.85 -3.39 11.93
N GLY A 125 -11.32 -4.28 11.08
CA GLY A 125 -12.39 -5.25 11.34
C GLY A 125 -11.90 -6.53 12.01
N ASN A 126 -12.54 -7.65 11.67
CA ASN A 126 -12.24 -8.97 12.22
C ASN A 126 -11.62 -9.94 11.19
N ASP A 127 -11.26 -9.45 10.03
CA ASP A 127 -10.73 -10.28 8.95
C ASP A 127 -9.38 -10.91 9.34
N VAL A 128 -9.06 -12.04 8.74
CA VAL A 128 -7.80 -12.75 8.96
C VAL A 128 -6.65 -11.91 8.38
N VAL A 129 -5.69 -11.56 9.23
CA VAL A 129 -4.59 -10.65 8.89
C VAL A 129 -3.80 -11.13 7.67
N ASP A 130 -3.43 -12.41 7.65
CA ASP A 130 -2.64 -12.99 6.56
C ASP A 130 -3.37 -12.89 5.22
N THR A 131 -4.67 -13.18 5.19
CA THR A 131 -5.49 -13.07 3.98
C THR A 131 -5.54 -11.63 3.46
N VAL A 132 -5.69 -10.65 4.37
CA VAL A 132 -5.70 -9.23 4.00
C VAL A 132 -4.35 -8.82 3.42
N LEU A 133 -3.25 -9.22 4.04
CA LEU A 133 -1.90 -8.91 3.57
C LEU A 133 -1.61 -9.56 2.22
N ARG A 134 -1.93 -10.85 2.03
CA ARG A 134 -1.72 -11.53 0.74
C ARG A 134 -2.51 -10.87 -0.38
N GLY A 135 -3.80 -10.54 -0.16
CA GLY A 135 -4.61 -9.82 -1.14
C GLY A 135 -4.02 -8.46 -1.53
N PHE A 136 -3.53 -7.70 -0.56
CA PHE A 136 -2.86 -6.42 -0.82
C PHE A 136 -1.55 -6.59 -1.58
N GLU A 137 -0.70 -7.56 -1.19
CA GLU A 137 0.58 -7.85 -1.85
C GLU A 137 0.41 -8.29 -3.31
N ILE A 138 -0.57 -9.13 -3.59
CA ILE A 138 -0.89 -9.55 -4.96
C ILE A 138 -1.27 -8.33 -5.79
N THR A 139 -2.21 -7.50 -5.30
CA THR A 139 -2.60 -6.28 -6.01
C THR A 139 -1.41 -5.33 -6.23
N LEU A 140 -0.53 -5.19 -5.24
CA LEU A 140 0.67 -4.36 -5.36
C LEU A 140 1.61 -4.89 -6.45
N LEU A 141 1.85 -6.20 -6.51
CA LEU A 141 2.68 -6.82 -7.54
C LEU A 141 2.06 -6.65 -8.93
N ASP A 142 0.75 -6.85 -9.07
CA ASP A 142 0.02 -6.66 -10.33
C ASP A 142 0.19 -5.22 -10.84
N GLU A 143 -0.03 -4.24 -9.98
CA GLU A 143 0.08 -2.81 -10.30
C GLU A 143 1.51 -2.38 -10.67
N LEU A 144 2.53 -3.08 -10.17
CA LEU A 144 3.93 -2.86 -10.49
C LEU A 144 4.40 -3.63 -11.73
N GLY A 145 3.53 -4.44 -12.35
CA GLY A 145 3.85 -5.25 -13.52
C GLY A 145 4.58 -6.57 -13.19
N TYR A 146 4.59 -6.96 -11.91
CA TYR A 146 5.14 -8.24 -11.43
C TYR A 146 4.04 -9.22 -11.04
N GLY A 147 2.87 -9.10 -11.67
CA GLY A 147 1.72 -9.97 -11.39
C GLY A 147 2.05 -11.44 -11.47
N LEU A 148 1.59 -12.20 -10.48
CA LEU A 148 1.78 -13.64 -10.44
C LEU A 148 0.74 -14.30 -11.35
N ASN A 149 1.20 -14.86 -12.48
CA ASN A 149 0.32 -15.71 -13.29
C ASN A 149 0.21 -17.09 -12.63
N LEU A 150 -0.85 -17.28 -11.86
CA LEU A 150 -1.14 -18.55 -11.17
C LEU A 150 -2.17 -19.42 -11.93
N SER A 151 -2.62 -18.97 -13.10
CA SER A 151 -3.67 -19.66 -13.89
C SER A 151 -3.13 -20.44 -15.07
N LEU A 152 -1.91 -20.15 -15.54
CA LEU A 152 -1.28 -20.82 -16.67
C LEU A 152 0.08 -21.42 -16.26
N ASP A 153 0.41 -22.57 -16.84
CA ASP A 153 1.76 -23.13 -16.81
C ASP A 153 2.66 -22.27 -17.72
N GLY A 154 3.69 -21.66 -17.13
CA GLY A 154 4.58 -20.73 -17.83
C GLY A 154 5.44 -21.38 -18.89
N ALA A 155 5.63 -22.71 -18.86
CA ALA A 155 6.40 -23.42 -19.86
C ALA A 155 5.55 -23.87 -21.05
N SER A 156 4.33 -24.34 -20.82
CA SER A 156 3.43 -24.83 -21.86
C SER A 156 2.41 -23.80 -22.35
N GLY A 157 2.06 -22.81 -21.50
CA GLY A 157 0.98 -21.86 -21.77
C GLY A 157 -0.43 -22.43 -21.56
N GLU A 158 -0.52 -23.67 -21.11
CA GLU A 158 -1.79 -24.34 -20.85
C GLU A 158 -2.36 -23.95 -19.48
N PRO A 159 -3.69 -24.02 -19.26
CA PRO A 159 -4.25 -23.84 -17.96
C PRO A 159 -3.65 -24.77 -16.92
N VAL A 160 -3.48 -24.27 -15.69
CA VAL A 160 -2.94 -25.04 -14.58
C VAL A 160 -3.86 -26.21 -14.25
N ASP A 161 -3.33 -27.42 -14.15
CA ASP A 161 -4.03 -28.65 -13.79
C ASP A 161 -3.93 -28.88 -12.28
N GLU A 162 -5.09 -28.95 -11.58
CA GLU A 162 -5.16 -29.12 -10.14
C GLU A 162 -4.56 -30.46 -9.65
N THR A 163 -4.37 -31.43 -10.54
CA THR A 163 -3.80 -32.74 -10.23
C THR A 163 -2.27 -32.75 -10.22
N LEU A 164 -1.65 -31.77 -10.84
CA LEU A 164 -0.20 -31.67 -10.97
C LEU A 164 0.40 -30.82 -9.82
N ARG A 165 1.72 -31.00 -9.65
CA ARG A 165 2.52 -30.12 -8.79
C ARG A 165 3.29 -29.11 -9.62
N TYR A 166 3.40 -27.90 -9.11
CA TYR A 166 4.08 -26.78 -9.75
C TYR A 166 5.19 -26.26 -8.87
N ARG A 167 6.25 -25.75 -9.48
CA ARG A 167 7.24 -24.88 -8.86
C ARG A 167 7.04 -23.47 -9.40
N TYR A 168 7.31 -22.47 -8.60
CA TYR A 168 7.34 -21.10 -9.07
C TYR A 168 8.71 -20.76 -9.65
N ASP A 169 8.73 -20.29 -10.89
CA ASP A 169 9.90 -19.77 -11.57
C ASP A 169 9.72 -18.26 -11.74
N PRO A 170 10.69 -17.42 -11.27
CA PRO A 170 10.55 -15.96 -11.35
C PRO A 170 10.37 -15.40 -12.76
N ASP A 171 10.90 -16.09 -13.79
CA ASP A 171 10.86 -15.62 -15.17
C ASP A 171 9.62 -16.12 -15.94
N CYS A 172 9.12 -17.29 -15.59
CA CYS A 172 8.03 -17.95 -16.31
C CYS A 172 6.74 -18.11 -15.51
N GLY A 173 6.76 -17.93 -14.19
CA GLY A 173 5.62 -18.18 -13.31
C GLY A 173 5.55 -19.63 -12.84
N LEU A 174 4.34 -20.21 -12.79
CA LEU A 174 4.15 -21.62 -12.43
C LEU A 174 4.65 -22.52 -13.56
N VAL A 175 5.51 -23.50 -13.23
CA VAL A 175 6.00 -24.50 -14.16
C VAL A 175 5.74 -25.88 -13.58
N SER A 176 5.08 -26.75 -14.36
CA SER A 176 4.77 -28.10 -13.93
C SER A 176 6.06 -28.88 -13.63
N SER A 177 6.08 -29.59 -12.50
CA SER A 177 7.24 -30.39 -12.06
C SER A 177 7.17 -31.85 -12.49
N GLY A 178 6.16 -32.22 -13.30
CA GLY A 178 5.90 -33.62 -13.68
C GLY A 178 5.58 -34.51 -12.47
N ASP A 179 5.76 -35.83 -12.64
CA ASP A 179 5.53 -36.84 -11.58
C ASP A 179 6.57 -36.82 -10.44
N ALA A 180 7.29 -35.73 -10.24
CA ALA A 180 8.31 -35.63 -9.20
C ALA A 180 7.66 -35.69 -7.80
N THR A 181 7.75 -36.86 -7.19
CA THR A 181 7.42 -37.09 -5.80
C THR A 181 8.24 -36.17 -4.91
N ASP A 182 7.54 -35.30 -4.19
CA ASP A 182 8.02 -34.56 -2.99
C ASP A 182 9.40 -33.88 -3.06
N CYS A 183 9.64 -33.07 -4.10
CA CYS A 183 10.77 -32.13 -4.09
C CYS A 183 10.37 -30.89 -3.26
N SER A 184 11.22 -30.51 -2.30
CA SER A 184 11.05 -29.24 -1.56
C SER A 184 10.93 -28.06 -2.55
N GLY A 185 9.88 -27.24 -2.40
CA GLY A 185 9.61 -26.09 -3.26
C GLY A 185 8.62 -26.36 -4.39
N THR A 186 7.90 -27.47 -4.36
CA THR A 186 6.74 -27.71 -5.24
C THR A 186 5.44 -27.58 -4.47
N TYR A 187 4.44 -26.95 -5.07
CA TYR A 187 3.13 -26.64 -4.49
C TYR A 187 2.02 -27.32 -5.29
N ARG A 188 0.93 -27.69 -4.64
CA ARG A 188 -0.34 -27.99 -5.34
C ARG A 188 -1.06 -26.69 -5.60
N VAL A 189 -1.90 -26.66 -6.64
CA VAL A 189 -2.73 -25.49 -6.96
C VAL A 189 -3.63 -25.11 -5.78
N SER A 190 -4.11 -26.09 -5.03
CA SER A 190 -4.91 -25.87 -3.82
C SER A 190 -4.16 -25.17 -2.68
N ASP A 191 -2.83 -25.11 -2.74
CA ASP A 191 -1.95 -24.56 -1.71
C ASP A 191 -1.44 -23.15 -2.09
N LEU A 192 -1.80 -22.68 -3.29
CA LEU A 192 -1.46 -21.36 -3.85
C LEU A 192 -2.61 -20.37 -3.67
#